data_483f730d3fb3e9c02e2f0c15df47db01
#
_entry.id   483f730d3fb3e9c02e2f0c15df47db01
#
_cell.length_a   1.000
_cell.length_b   1.000
_cell.length_c   1.000
_cell.angle_alpha   90.00
_cell.angle_beta   90.00
_cell.angle_gamma   90.00
#
_symmetry.space_group_name_H-M   'P 1'
#
loop_
_entity.id
_entity.type
_entity.pdbx_description
1 polymer ?
#
loop_
_entity_poly.entity_id
_entity_poly.type
_entity_poly.pdbx_seq_one_letter_code
_entity_poly.pdbx_strand_id
1 'polypeptide(L)'
;MLNKISIPKSIIPLIAFAFALNILRVILFGKFSFTYILWNILLAIVPFLISSILLYYSALHKLSQTFFVLGGIVWLIFLPNAPYIVTDLIHLGEVRSVPILYDSVLLFTSAWVGLLLSLHSIEHMEKILLSKYSKKLTDFIILIVILFTSFGVYLGRFLRFNSWDIWKIFTQSNNYVNVYFYTLLFFFFIYVSYVSFTPQS
;
A
#
# COMPACT_ATOMS: atom_id res chain seq x y z
N MET A 1 -11.42 24.25 -10.35
CA MET A 1 -11.04 24.35 -8.91
C MET A 1 -9.87 23.40 -8.67
N LEU A 2 -8.67 23.95 -8.52
CA LEU A 2 -7.47 23.19 -8.13
C LEU A 2 -7.63 22.82 -6.66
N ASN A 3 -8.27 21.68 -6.37
CA ASN A 3 -8.22 21.13 -5.02
C ASN A 3 -6.75 20.82 -4.75
N LYS A 4 -6.17 21.55 -3.78
CA LYS A 4 -4.85 21.28 -3.24
C LYS A 4 -4.67 19.78 -3.08
N ILE A 5 -3.61 19.23 -3.69
CA ILE A 5 -3.12 17.89 -3.37
C ILE A 5 -2.75 17.97 -1.90
N SER A 6 -3.67 17.59 -1.08
CA SER A 6 -3.45 17.43 0.34
C SER A 6 -3.59 15.94 0.65
N ILE A 7 -2.60 15.40 1.33
CA ILE A 7 -2.81 14.15 2.08
C ILE A 7 -4.16 14.33 2.77
N PRO A 8 -5.10 13.38 2.59
CA PRO A 8 -6.39 13.51 3.26
C PRO A 8 -6.13 13.79 4.73
N LYS A 9 -6.69 14.90 5.22
CA LYS A 9 -6.41 15.37 6.60
C LYS A 9 -6.68 14.29 7.65
N SER A 10 -7.48 13.28 7.31
CA SER A 10 -7.79 12.12 8.13
C SER A 10 -6.64 11.11 8.25
N ILE A 11 -5.72 11.02 7.28
CA ILE A 11 -4.62 10.03 7.31
C ILE A 11 -3.46 10.51 8.18
N ILE A 12 -3.19 11.82 8.22
CA ILE A 12 -2.08 12.38 9.00
C ILE A 12 -2.15 11.99 10.49
N PRO A 13 -3.29 12.19 11.21
CA PRO A 13 -3.38 11.79 12.60
C PRO A 13 -3.28 10.28 12.79
N LEU A 14 -3.74 9.46 11.83
CA LEU A 14 -3.59 8.00 11.90
C LEU A 14 -2.13 7.57 11.78
N ILE A 15 -1.37 8.18 10.87
CA ILE A 15 0.07 7.96 10.75
C ILE A 15 0.77 8.37 12.04
N ALA A 16 0.49 9.56 12.55
CA ALA A 16 1.07 10.06 13.80
C ALA A 16 0.74 9.14 14.99
N PHE A 17 -0.48 8.64 15.04
CA PHE A 17 -0.91 7.70 16.08
C PHE A 17 -0.20 6.35 15.97
N ALA A 18 -0.04 5.78 14.77
CA ALA A 18 0.73 4.55 14.55
C ALA A 18 2.20 4.71 14.98
N PHE A 19 2.82 5.85 14.67
CA PHE A 19 4.18 6.16 15.14
C PHE A 19 4.24 6.29 16.66
N ALA A 20 3.29 7.03 17.26
CA ALA A 20 3.22 7.21 18.71
C ALA A 20 3.07 5.86 19.45
N LEU A 21 2.20 4.97 18.96
CA LEU A 21 2.04 3.63 19.53
C LEU A 21 3.33 2.82 19.47
N ASN A 22 4.08 2.87 18.36
CA ASN A 22 5.37 2.18 18.26
C ASN A 22 6.39 2.72 19.25
N ILE A 23 6.51 4.05 19.37
CA ILE A 23 7.43 4.71 20.32
C ILE A 23 7.04 4.36 21.77
N LEU A 24 5.76 4.48 22.12
CA LEU A 24 5.25 4.14 23.43
C LEU A 24 5.48 2.66 23.78
N ARG A 25 5.35 1.75 22.81
CA ARG A 25 5.64 0.33 22.99
C ARG A 25 7.09 0.10 23.46
N VAL A 26 8.02 0.80 22.85
CA VAL A 26 9.46 0.72 23.26
C VAL A 26 9.65 1.31 24.65
N ILE A 27 9.05 2.47 24.93
CA ILE A 27 9.19 3.15 26.23
C ILE A 27 8.57 2.33 27.37
N LEU A 28 7.35 1.82 27.17
CA LEU A 28 6.59 1.14 28.25
C LEU A 28 7.03 -0.31 28.48
N PHE A 29 7.42 -1.01 27.43
CA PHE A 29 7.70 -2.45 27.49
C PHE A 29 9.15 -2.83 27.17
N GLY A 30 9.98 -1.88 26.72
CA GLY A 30 11.39 -2.15 26.34
C GLY A 30 11.51 -3.12 25.15
N LYS A 31 10.49 -3.23 24.29
CA LYS A 31 10.44 -4.21 23.18
C LYS A 31 10.52 -3.54 21.82
N PHE A 32 11.55 -3.89 21.07
CA PHE A 32 11.81 -3.37 19.72
C PHE A 32 11.23 -4.24 18.59
N SER A 33 10.52 -5.33 18.92
CA SER A 33 10.10 -6.37 17.97
C SER A 33 9.28 -5.84 16.79
N PHE A 34 8.51 -4.75 16.95
CA PHE A 34 7.63 -4.19 15.91
C PHE A 34 8.12 -2.84 15.35
N THR A 35 9.37 -2.45 15.62
CA THR A 35 9.91 -1.19 15.06
C THR A 35 10.04 -1.23 13.53
N TYR A 36 10.12 -2.42 12.92
CA TYR A 36 10.09 -2.57 11.46
C TYR A 36 8.79 -2.05 10.82
N ILE A 37 7.69 -1.98 11.58
CA ILE A 37 6.42 -1.41 11.12
C ILE A 37 6.57 0.06 10.74
N LEU A 38 7.41 0.81 11.46
CA LEU A 38 7.71 2.21 11.10
C LEU A 38 8.32 2.31 9.71
N TRP A 39 9.24 1.39 9.39
CA TRP A 39 9.82 1.29 8.05
C TRP A 39 8.78 0.92 7.00
N ASN A 40 7.89 -0.04 7.29
CA ASN A 40 6.82 -0.44 6.39
C ASN A 40 5.84 0.73 6.11
N ILE A 41 5.52 1.54 7.13
CA ILE A 41 4.69 2.75 6.95
C ILE A 41 5.40 3.77 6.04
N LEU A 42 6.70 3.99 6.21
CA LEU A 42 7.48 4.88 5.34
C LEU A 42 7.46 4.38 3.88
N LEU A 43 7.63 3.07 3.66
CA LEU A 43 7.52 2.48 2.32
C LEU A 43 6.11 2.58 1.74
N ALA A 44 5.07 2.51 2.57
CA ALA A 44 3.68 2.67 2.14
C ALA A 44 3.34 4.11 1.70
N ILE A 45 4.03 5.10 2.26
CA ILE A 45 3.88 6.51 1.87
C ILE A 45 4.43 6.77 0.46
N VAL A 46 5.45 6.03 0.01
CA VAL A 46 6.12 6.26 -1.28
C VAL A 46 5.16 6.22 -2.48
N PRO A 47 4.37 5.14 -2.70
CA PRO A 47 3.44 5.09 -3.83
C PRO A 47 2.36 6.17 -3.75
N PHE A 48 1.90 6.51 -2.55
CA PHE A 48 0.96 7.61 -2.35
C PHE A 48 1.55 8.97 -2.78
N LEU A 49 2.81 9.26 -2.43
CA LEU A 49 3.48 10.49 -2.86
C LEU A 49 3.67 10.52 -4.37
N ILE A 50 4.12 9.42 -4.99
CA ILE A 50 4.30 9.34 -6.44
C ILE A 50 2.98 9.60 -7.17
N SER A 51 1.90 8.92 -6.79
CA SER A 51 0.58 9.10 -7.40
C SER A 51 0.05 10.53 -7.19
N SER A 52 0.30 11.14 -6.03
CA SER A 52 -0.07 12.52 -5.73
C SER A 52 0.67 13.52 -6.63
N ILE A 53 1.97 13.31 -6.84
CA ILE A 53 2.79 14.14 -7.74
C ILE A 53 2.29 14.00 -9.18
N LEU A 54 2.04 12.78 -9.66
CA LEU A 54 1.53 12.53 -11.01
C LEU A 54 0.16 13.20 -11.22
N LEU A 55 -0.74 13.08 -10.23
CA LEU A 55 -2.06 13.74 -10.28
C LEU A 55 -1.93 15.26 -10.32
N TYR A 56 -1.00 15.83 -9.56
CA TYR A 56 -0.73 17.28 -9.59
C TYR A 56 -0.30 17.77 -10.97
N TYR A 57 0.68 17.11 -11.57
CA TYR A 57 1.13 17.50 -12.90
C TYR A 57 0.05 17.26 -13.95
N SER A 58 -0.80 16.24 -13.79
CA SER A 58 -1.96 15.99 -14.64
C SER A 58 -2.97 17.13 -14.55
N ALA A 59 -3.31 17.58 -13.33
CA ALA A 59 -4.25 18.69 -13.10
C ALA A 59 -3.74 20.03 -13.65
N LEU A 60 -2.43 20.22 -13.76
CA LEU A 60 -1.81 21.40 -14.38
C LEU A 60 -1.66 21.28 -15.90
N HIS A 61 -2.13 20.18 -16.52
CA HIS A 61 -1.89 19.86 -17.93
C HIS A 61 -0.40 19.85 -18.33
N LYS A 62 0.49 19.56 -17.37
CA LYS A 62 1.96 19.50 -17.53
C LYS A 62 2.53 18.08 -17.47
N LEU A 63 1.68 17.05 -17.36
CA LEU A 63 2.11 15.67 -17.27
C LEU A 63 2.52 15.16 -18.66
N SER A 64 3.84 15.08 -18.92
CA SER A 64 4.35 14.47 -20.13
C SER A 64 4.09 12.96 -20.13
N GLN A 65 3.96 12.37 -21.33
CA GLN A 65 3.74 10.91 -21.47
C GLN A 65 4.89 10.11 -20.85
N THR A 66 6.13 10.52 -21.07
CA THR A 66 7.32 9.85 -20.52
C THR A 66 7.29 9.90 -18.98
N PHE A 67 7.00 11.07 -18.39
CA PHE A 67 6.93 11.21 -16.93
C PHE A 67 5.81 10.37 -16.32
N PHE A 68 4.65 10.28 -17.00
CA PHE A 68 3.54 9.43 -16.59
C PHE A 68 3.92 7.95 -16.61
N VAL A 69 4.56 7.47 -17.70
CA VAL A 69 4.94 6.06 -17.83
C VAL A 69 6.00 5.68 -16.81
N LEU A 70 7.10 6.46 -16.72
CA LEU A 70 8.18 6.17 -15.77
C LEU A 70 7.69 6.26 -14.31
N GLY A 71 6.95 7.31 -13.98
CA GLY A 71 6.36 7.46 -12.65
C GLY A 71 5.35 6.36 -12.33
N GLY A 72 4.55 5.93 -13.30
CA GLY A 72 3.60 4.82 -13.18
C GLY A 72 4.28 3.48 -12.93
N ILE A 73 5.39 3.21 -13.60
CA ILE A 73 6.19 1.98 -13.37
C ILE A 73 6.76 1.99 -11.95
N VAL A 74 7.42 3.07 -11.53
CA VAL A 74 7.97 3.18 -10.17
C VAL A 74 6.85 3.08 -9.13
N TRP A 75 5.72 3.74 -9.36
CA TRP A 75 4.54 3.66 -8.52
C TRP A 75 4.05 2.22 -8.35
N LEU A 76 3.90 1.47 -9.45
CA LEU A 76 3.40 0.09 -9.43
C LEU A 76 4.34 -0.86 -8.67
N ILE A 77 5.67 -0.64 -8.80
CA ILE A 77 6.69 -1.40 -8.08
C ILE A 77 6.59 -1.19 -6.57
N PHE A 78 6.30 0.03 -6.12
CA PHE A 78 6.22 0.36 -4.69
C PHE A 78 4.83 0.15 -4.11
N LEU A 79 3.77 0.11 -4.92
CA LEU A 79 2.38 0.02 -4.46
C LEU A 79 2.11 -1.16 -3.50
N PRO A 80 2.67 -2.37 -3.74
CA PRO A 80 2.45 -3.51 -2.84
C PRO A 80 2.87 -3.28 -1.38
N ASN A 81 3.84 -2.37 -1.11
CA ASN A 81 4.29 -2.10 0.26
C ASN A 81 3.17 -1.51 1.14
N ALA A 82 2.19 -0.84 0.54
CA ALA A 82 1.13 -0.19 1.31
C ALA A 82 0.13 -1.23 1.87
N PRO A 83 -0.54 -2.09 1.08
CA PRO A 83 -1.41 -3.12 1.62
C PRO A 83 -0.64 -4.27 2.28
N TYR A 84 0.68 -4.41 2.06
CA TYR A 84 1.52 -5.40 2.71
C TYR A 84 1.43 -5.33 4.24
N ILE A 85 1.29 -4.12 4.83
CA ILE A 85 1.24 -3.93 6.30
C ILE A 85 0.06 -4.70 6.92
N VAL A 86 -1.02 -4.97 6.17
CA VAL A 86 -2.13 -5.81 6.62
C VAL A 86 -1.66 -7.22 6.99
N THR A 87 -0.65 -7.73 6.30
CA THR A 87 -0.10 -9.06 6.58
C THR A 87 0.67 -9.14 7.90
N ASP A 88 1.06 -8.00 8.48
CA ASP A 88 1.78 -7.97 9.76
C ASP A 88 0.88 -8.34 10.95
N LEU A 89 -0.45 -8.37 10.77
CA LEU A 89 -1.39 -8.92 11.74
C LEU A 89 -1.11 -10.37 12.14
N ILE A 90 -0.40 -11.16 11.31
CA ILE A 90 0.02 -12.53 11.64
C ILE A 90 0.95 -12.57 12.87
N HIS A 91 1.64 -11.47 13.18
CA HIS A 91 2.56 -11.38 14.32
C HIS A 91 1.86 -11.09 15.65
N LEU A 92 0.52 -10.99 15.64
CA LEU A 92 -0.25 -10.78 16.86
C LEU A 92 -0.04 -11.94 17.84
N GLY A 93 0.35 -11.60 19.07
CA GLY A 93 0.58 -12.59 20.13
C GLY A 93 1.99 -13.21 20.16
N GLU A 94 2.89 -12.85 19.25
CA GLU A 94 4.29 -13.34 19.27
C GLU A 94 5.06 -12.88 20.52
N VAL A 95 4.75 -11.71 21.07
CA VAL A 95 5.44 -11.12 22.22
C VAL A 95 4.58 -11.20 23.47
N ARG A 96 4.71 -12.29 24.22
CA ARG A 96 3.89 -12.54 25.42
C ARG A 96 4.06 -11.52 26.55
N SER A 97 5.15 -10.77 26.58
CA SER A 97 5.44 -9.76 27.61
C SER A 97 4.74 -8.41 27.39
N VAL A 98 4.07 -8.23 26.25
CA VAL A 98 3.26 -7.04 25.94
C VAL A 98 1.79 -7.44 25.94
N PRO A 99 0.88 -6.62 26.52
CA PRO A 99 -0.54 -6.92 26.45
C PRO A 99 -1.01 -7.08 24.99
N ILE A 100 -1.67 -8.20 24.69
CA ILE A 100 -2.13 -8.52 23.33
C ILE A 100 -3.04 -7.43 22.76
N LEU A 101 -3.86 -6.80 23.60
CA LEU A 101 -4.74 -5.70 23.20
C LEU A 101 -3.93 -4.49 22.69
N TYR A 102 -2.78 -4.19 23.34
CA TYR A 102 -1.90 -3.12 22.88
C TYR A 102 -1.37 -3.41 21.48
N ASP A 103 -0.79 -4.60 21.29
CA ASP A 103 -0.24 -5.02 20.00
C ASP A 103 -1.35 -5.11 18.93
N SER A 104 -2.58 -5.50 19.31
CA SER A 104 -3.73 -5.50 18.39
C SER A 104 -4.04 -4.10 17.87
N VAL A 105 -4.11 -3.10 18.75
CA VAL A 105 -4.38 -1.70 18.35
C VAL A 105 -3.25 -1.16 17.48
N LEU A 106 -1.99 -1.44 17.83
CA LEU A 106 -0.83 -1.00 17.07
C LEU A 106 -0.82 -1.59 15.65
N LEU A 107 -0.94 -2.92 15.55
CA LEU A 107 -0.91 -3.63 14.27
C LEU A 107 -2.11 -3.24 13.39
N PHE A 108 -3.32 -3.18 13.97
CA PHE A 108 -4.52 -2.78 13.24
C PHE A 108 -4.44 -1.35 12.73
N THR A 109 -4.00 -0.40 13.58
CA THR A 109 -3.83 1.00 13.15
C THR A 109 -2.84 1.11 12.00
N SER A 110 -1.71 0.40 12.10
CA SER A 110 -0.67 0.40 11.05
C SER A 110 -1.19 -0.22 9.73
N ALA A 111 -1.91 -1.34 9.82
CA ALA A 111 -2.55 -1.99 8.67
C ALA A 111 -3.58 -1.06 8.01
N TRP A 112 -4.38 -0.37 8.82
CA TRP A 112 -5.38 0.59 8.34
C TRP A 112 -4.75 1.77 7.62
N VAL A 113 -3.64 2.32 8.16
CA VAL A 113 -2.85 3.37 7.49
C VAL A 113 -2.36 2.89 6.13
N GLY A 114 -1.75 1.71 6.06
CA GLY A 114 -1.25 1.14 4.81
C GLY A 114 -2.37 0.93 3.78
N LEU A 115 -3.51 0.37 4.20
CA LEU A 115 -4.66 0.17 3.33
C LEU A 115 -5.19 1.51 2.78
N LEU A 116 -5.42 2.51 3.63
CA LEU A 116 -5.89 3.82 3.19
C LEU A 116 -4.93 4.50 2.22
N LEU A 117 -3.62 4.45 2.48
CA LEU A 117 -2.60 4.98 1.57
C LEU A 117 -2.66 4.31 0.19
N SER A 118 -2.84 2.97 0.15
CA SER A 118 -2.96 2.24 -1.11
C SER A 118 -4.22 2.63 -1.88
N LEU A 119 -5.38 2.70 -1.21
CA LEU A 119 -6.66 3.03 -1.83
C LEU A 119 -6.66 4.44 -2.42
N HIS A 120 -6.19 5.44 -1.67
CA HIS A 120 -6.03 6.79 -2.19
C HIS A 120 -5.02 6.87 -3.35
N SER A 121 -3.95 6.10 -3.26
CA SER A 121 -2.94 6.03 -4.32
C SER A 121 -3.51 5.47 -5.63
N ILE A 122 -4.34 4.43 -5.55
CA ILE A 122 -5.06 3.86 -6.69
C ILE A 122 -6.09 4.86 -7.23
N GLU A 123 -6.85 5.53 -6.36
CA GLU A 123 -7.82 6.57 -6.75
C GLU A 123 -7.16 7.73 -7.51
N HIS A 124 -5.96 8.15 -7.10
CA HIS A 124 -5.20 9.17 -7.84
C HIS A 124 -4.87 8.73 -9.27
N MET A 125 -4.42 7.49 -9.43
CA MET A 125 -4.09 6.94 -10.75
C MET A 125 -5.35 6.73 -11.60
N GLU A 126 -6.47 6.28 -11.00
CA GLU A 126 -7.76 6.20 -11.68
C GLU A 126 -8.18 7.55 -12.25
N LYS A 127 -8.10 8.64 -11.45
CA LYS A 127 -8.43 10.00 -11.92
C LYS A 127 -7.57 10.44 -13.11
N ILE A 128 -6.28 10.10 -13.11
CA ILE A 128 -5.40 10.40 -14.24
C ILE A 128 -5.81 9.59 -15.47
N LEU A 129 -6.10 8.30 -15.29
CA LEU A 129 -6.51 7.42 -16.39
C LEU A 129 -7.84 7.86 -16.99
N LEU A 130 -8.84 8.21 -16.18
CA LEU A 130 -10.14 8.71 -16.64
C LEU A 130 -10.02 10.02 -17.43
N SER A 131 -9.00 10.84 -17.17
CA SER A 131 -8.75 12.05 -17.98
C SER A 131 -8.20 11.75 -19.37
N LYS A 132 -7.70 10.53 -19.62
CA LYS A 132 -7.03 10.13 -20.87
C LYS A 132 -7.74 9.02 -21.61
N TYR A 133 -8.49 8.16 -20.91
CA TYR A 133 -9.07 6.93 -21.45
C TYR A 133 -10.54 6.77 -21.06
N SER A 134 -11.25 5.88 -21.75
CA SER A 134 -12.62 5.53 -21.40
C SER A 134 -12.71 4.84 -20.04
N LYS A 135 -13.89 4.94 -19.39
CA LYS A 135 -14.12 4.29 -18.10
C LYS A 135 -13.84 2.78 -18.15
N LYS A 136 -14.34 2.08 -19.18
CA LYS A 136 -14.12 0.63 -19.34
C LYS A 136 -12.64 0.25 -19.37
N LEU A 137 -11.82 1.01 -20.09
CA LEU A 137 -10.38 0.76 -20.16
C LEU A 137 -9.71 1.10 -18.84
N THR A 138 -10.12 2.17 -18.19
CA THR A 138 -9.60 2.54 -16.86
C THR A 138 -9.91 1.46 -15.83
N ASP A 139 -11.16 1.00 -15.76
CA ASP A 139 -11.57 -0.07 -14.83
C ASP A 139 -10.76 -1.35 -15.06
N PHE A 140 -10.53 -1.72 -16.33
CA PHE A 140 -9.69 -2.87 -16.67
C PHE A 140 -8.24 -2.70 -16.23
N ILE A 141 -7.64 -1.51 -16.45
CA ILE A 141 -6.27 -1.21 -15.99
C ILE A 141 -6.18 -1.28 -14.46
N ILE A 142 -7.16 -0.73 -13.74
CA ILE A 142 -7.18 -0.77 -12.27
C ILE A 142 -7.28 -2.21 -11.75
N LEU A 143 -8.10 -3.07 -12.38
CA LEU A 143 -8.15 -4.49 -12.03
C LEU A 143 -6.79 -5.17 -12.18
N ILE A 144 -6.09 -4.91 -13.28
CA ILE A 144 -4.72 -5.42 -13.51
C ILE A 144 -3.75 -4.89 -12.45
N VAL A 145 -3.82 -3.60 -12.11
CA VAL A 145 -2.99 -2.99 -11.06
C VAL A 145 -3.23 -3.67 -9.71
N ILE A 146 -4.49 -3.91 -9.32
CA ILE A 146 -4.82 -4.60 -8.08
C ILE A 146 -4.28 -6.04 -8.10
N LEU A 147 -4.36 -6.74 -9.22
CA LEU A 147 -3.82 -8.09 -9.36
C LEU A 147 -2.29 -8.12 -9.17
N PHE A 148 -1.56 -7.21 -9.84
CA PHE A 148 -0.11 -7.09 -9.66
C PHE A 148 0.28 -6.67 -8.24
N THR A 149 -0.49 -5.78 -7.63
CA THR A 149 -0.30 -5.38 -6.23
C THR A 149 -0.43 -6.57 -5.30
N SER A 150 -1.47 -7.38 -5.49
CA SER A 150 -1.74 -8.59 -4.69
C SER A 150 -0.65 -9.64 -4.84
N PHE A 151 -0.16 -9.83 -6.06
CA PHE A 151 0.99 -10.69 -6.32
C PHE A 151 2.26 -10.15 -5.64
N GLY A 152 2.49 -8.83 -5.68
CA GLY A 152 3.59 -8.19 -4.97
C GLY A 152 3.52 -8.34 -3.45
N VAL A 153 2.32 -8.28 -2.85
CA VAL A 153 2.12 -8.59 -1.42
C VAL A 153 2.50 -10.04 -1.11
N TYR A 154 2.11 -10.98 -1.97
CA TYR A 154 2.54 -12.39 -1.84
C TYR A 154 4.07 -12.51 -1.89
N LEU A 155 4.73 -11.90 -2.88
CA LEU A 155 6.19 -11.95 -3.01
C LEU A 155 6.88 -11.39 -1.76
N GLY A 156 6.42 -10.26 -1.25
CA GLY A 156 6.96 -9.64 -0.05
C GLY A 156 6.78 -10.52 1.20
N ARG A 157 5.58 -11.12 1.37
CA ARG A 157 5.26 -11.88 2.59
C ARG A 157 5.88 -13.25 2.63
N PHE A 158 5.80 -14.00 1.55
CA PHE A 158 6.21 -15.41 1.53
C PHE A 158 7.63 -15.61 1.01
N LEU A 159 8.07 -14.80 0.06
CA LEU A 159 9.42 -14.88 -0.50
C LEU A 159 10.37 -13.84 0.08
N ARG A 160 9.87 -12.91 0.90
CA ARG A 160 10.63 -11.81 1.52
C ARG A 160 11.38 -10.95 0.51
N PHE A 161 10.76 -10.72 -0.66
CA PHE A 161 11.29 -9.82 -1.68
C PHE A 161 10.94 -8.37 -1.34
N ASN A 162 11.92 -7.49 -1.48
CA ASN A 162 11.68 -6.05 -1.45
C ASN A 162 11.30 -5.53 -2.85
N SER A 163 10.78 -4.31 -2.94
CA SER A 163 10.39 -3.69 -4.22
C SER A 163 11.53 -3.59 -5.24
N TRP A 164 12.77 -3.57 -4.79
CA TRP A 164 13.97 -3.57 -5.64
C TRP A 164 14.49 -4.97 -6.00
N ASP A 165 13.87 -6.02 -5.47
CA ASP A 165 14.27 -7.43 -5.66
C ASP A 165 13.52 -8.14 -6.79
N ILE A 166 12.79 -7.43 -7.65
CA ILE A 166 11.92 -7.99 -8.71
C ILE A 166 12.67 -8.98 -9.60
N TRP A 167 13.96 -8.75 -9.85
CA TRP A 167 14.79 -9.64 -10.66
C TRP A 167 14.95 -11.05 -10.05
N LYS A 168 14.77 -11.23 -8.74
CA LYS A 168 14.83 -12.54 -8.05
C LYS A 168 13.73 -13.50 -8.51
N ILE A 169 12.62 -12.98 -9.03
CA ILE A 169 11.53 -13.81 -9.60
C ILE A 169 12.07 -14.73 -10.71
N PHE A 170 13.06 -14.25 -11.48
CA PHE A 170 13.63 -14.98 -12.61
C PHE A 170 14.83 -15.85 -12.22
N THR A 171 15.43 -15.64 -11.07
CA THR A 171 16.69 -16.28 -10.68
C THR A 171 16.55 -17.32 -9.57
N GLN A 172 15.49 -17.25 -8.76
CA GLN A 172 15.26 -18.20 -7.68
C GLN A 172 14.22 -19.25 -8.10
N SER A 173 14.63 -20.52 -8.04
CA SER A 173 13.71 -21.68 -8.13
C SER A 173 12.98 -21.80 -6.79
N ASN A 174 11.89 -21.09 -6.63
CA ASN A 174 11.07 -21.16 -5.43
C ASN A 174 9.88 -22.09 -5.64
N ASN A 175 9.60 -22.93 -4.64
CA ASN A 175 8.31 -23.61 -4.55
C ASN A 175 7.24 -22.53 -4.30
N TYR A 176 6.55 -22.09 -5.34
CA TYR A 176 5.43 -21.14 -5.28
C TYR A 176 4.18 -21.82 -4.68
N VAL A 177 4.35 -22.39 -3.47
CA VAL A 177 3.25 -23.04 -2.77
C VAL A 177 2.15 -22.03 -2.50
N ASN A 178 0.96 -22.34 -2.99
CA ASN A 178 -0.25 -21.53 -2.79
C ASN A 178 -0.19 -20.09 -3.36
N VAL A 179 0.69 -19.78 -4.33
CA VAL A 179 0.78 -18.45 -4.95
C VAL A 179 -0.58 -17.98 -5.46
N TYR A 180 -1.34 -18.82 -6.13
CA TYR A 180 -2.66 -18.50 -6.67
C TYR A 180 -3.65 -18.18 -5.54
N PHE A 181 -3.67 -19.01 -4.48
CA PHE A 181 -4.60 -18.82 -3.36
C PHE A 181 -4.37 -17.45 -2.67
N TYR A 182 -3.14 -17.16 -2.25
CA TYR A 182 -2.85 -15.92 -1.53
C TYR A 182 -2.97 -14.68 -2.44
N THR A 183 -2.55 -14.78 -3.70
CA THR A 183 -2.72 -13.68 -4.65
C THR A 183 -4.20 -13.36 -4.87
N LEU A 184 -5.05 -14.37 -5.04
CA LEU A 184 -6.51 -14.16 -5.18
C LEU A 184 -7.13 -13.64 -3.89
N LEU A 185 -6.70 -14.15 -2.72
CA LEU A 185 -7.19 -13.67 -1.42
C LEU A 185 -6.92 -12.16 -1.26
N PHE A 186 -5.68 -11.71 -1.52
CA PHE A 186 -5.34 -10.29 -1.46
C PHE A 186 -6.00 -9.49 -2.58
N PHE A 187 -6.16 -10.08 -3.76
CA PHE A 187 -6.89 -9.42 -4.85
C PHE A 187 -8.31 -9.08 -4.44
N PHE A 188 -9.08 -10.05 -3.95
CA PHE A 188 -10.45 -9.78 -3.52
C PHE A 188 -10.50 -8.83 -2.32
N PHE A 189 -9.59 -8.95 -1.38
CA PHE A 189 -9.51 -8.05 -0.24
C PHE A 189 -9.28 -6.59 -0.68
N ILE A 190 -8.29 -6.34 -1.53
CA ILE A 190 -7.97 -4.98 -2.03
C ILE A 190 -9.09 -4.48 -2.94
N TYR A 191 -9.62 -5.33 -3.82
CA TYR A 191 -10.69 -4.96 -4.76
C TYR A 191 -11.98 -4.55 -4.03
N VAL A 192 -12.44 -5.37 -3.08
CA VAL A 192 -13.64 -5.04 -2.28
C VAL A 192 -13.41 -3.77 -1.47
N SER A 193 -12.24 -3.63 -0.85
CA SER A 193 -11.87 -2.41 -0.13
C SER A 193 -11.90 -1.18 -1.05
N TYR A 194 -11.37 -1.31 -2.27
CA TYR A 194 -11.34 -0.23 -3.26
C TYR A 194 -12.75 0.17 -3.72
N VAL A 195 -13.59 -0.80 -4.09
CA VAL A 195 -14.98 -0.54 -4.51
C VAL A 195 -15.81 0.08 -3.39
N SER A 196 -15.58 -0.35 -2.15
CA SER A 196 -16.27 0.22 -0.97
C SER A 196 -15.79 1.63 -0.61
N PHE A 197 -14.54 1.95 -0.97
CA PHE A 197 -13.91 3.23 -0.67
C PHE A 197 -14.24 4.30 -1.72
N THR A 198 -14.29 3.93 -3.01
CA THR A 198 -14.61 4.86 -4.09
C THR A 198 -16.12 5.05 -4.20
N PRO A 199 -16.64 6.30 -4.09
CA PRO A 199 -18.05 6.56 -4.34
C PRO A 199 -18.42 6.10 -5.76
N GLN A 200 -19.42 5.25 -5.87
CA GLN A 200 -19.99 4.89 -7.16
C GLN A 200 -20.67 6.14 -7.74
N SER A 201 -19.98 6.80 -8.68
CA SER A 201 -20.52 7.91 -9.46
C SER A 201 -21.27 7.40 -10.69
#